data_7e58271ccb69f019bee6d6af6e9035df
#
_entry.id   7e58271ccb69f019bee6d6af6e9035df
#
_cell.length_a   1.000
_cell.length_b   1.000
_cell.length_c   1.000
_cell.angle_alpha   90.00
_cell.angle_beta   90.00
_cell.angle_gamma   90.00
#
_symmetry.space_group_name_H-M   'P 1'
#
loop_
_entity.id
_entity.type
_entity.pdbx_description
1 polymer ?
#
loop_
_entity_poly.entity_id
_entity_poly.type
_entity_poly.pdbx_seq_one_letter_code
_entity_poly.pdbx_strand_id
1 'polypeptide(L)'
;MKKVLVLNILTDSKNTSLGFAISWLNAFAKKFDEVHVVSLNKGSDNELEKNVIVSSIDNELGKISKVIKLFRLISKLTKSNKYEFCLSHMSSLMIIIASPILKKRKIESIFWYTHKGPNNFLKKIFLMKASIYTNKIITASKNSFPYKRFLNNKSKLHVIGHAIKFDEFFRKVNSFEGKDFVIISRISKSKKIDESVSGFLNSEKGSSHKLSVIGGPLS
;
A
#
# COMPACT_ATOMS: atom_id res chain seq x y z
N MET A 1 22.31 12.38 8.61
CA MET A 1 20.83 12.27 8.70
C MET A 1 20.34 11.26 7.66
N LYS A 2 19.68 10.21 8.14
CA LYS A 2 19.07 9.17 7.30
C LYS A 2 17.67 9.59 6.89
N LYS A 3 17.44 9.79 5.60
CA LYS A 3 16.14 10.23 5.07
C LYS A 3 15.57 9.20 4.11
N VAL A 4 14.25 9.05 4.10
CA VAL A 4 13.53 8.22 3.15
C VAL A 4 12.49 9.03 2.38
N LEU A 5 12.34 8.76 1.10
CA LEU A 5 11.30 9.34 0.25
C LEU A 5 10.20 8.30 0.04
N VAL A 6 8.97 8.67 0.28
CA VAL A 6 7.80 7.81 0.10
C VAL A 6 6.85 8.43 -0.91
N LEU A 7 6.46 7.65 -1.92
CA LEU A 7 5.43 8.02 -2.89
C LEU A 7 4.14 7.26 -2.53
N ASN A 8 3.11 7.98 -2.10
CA ASN A 8 1.86 7.40 -1.61
C ASN A 8 0.65 7.91 -2.39
N ILE A 9 -0.38 7.10 -2.51
CA ILE A 9 -1.62 7.49 -3.21
C ILE A 9 -2.44 8.42 -2.32
N LEU A 10 -2.57 8.09 -1.05
CA LEU A 10 -3.36 8.82 -0.07
C LEU A 10 -2.68 8.76 1.30
N THR A 11 -2.56 9.91 1.93
CA THR A 11 -2.12 10.04 3.33
C THR A 11 -3.28 10.65 4.12
N ASP A 12 -4.04 9.79 4.80
CA ASP A 12 -5.26 10.18 5.54
C ASP A 12 -5.59 9.11 6.58
N SER A 13 -5.51 9.46 7.87
CA SER A 13 -5.80 8.55 8.99
C SER A 13 -7.28 8.13 9.06
N LYS A 14 -8.17 8.93 8.53
CA LYS A 14 -9.63 8.67 8.54
C LYS A 14 -10.09 7.79 7.37
N ASN A 15 -9.21 7.51 6.41
CA ASN A 15 -9.59 6.69 5.26
C ASN A 15 -9.66 5.21 5.62
N THR A 16 -10.81 4.59 5.44
CA THR A 16 -11.07 3.18 5.79
C THR A 16 -10.25 2.17 5.01
N SER A 17 -9.76 2.53 3.82
CA SER A 17 -9.03 1.63 2.93
C SER A 17 -7.52 1.82 2.96
N LEU A 18 -7.03 3.04 3.11
CA LEU A 18 -5.61 3.40 3.02
C LEU A 18 -5.07 4.07 4.29
N GLY A 19 -5.90 4.28 5.32
CA GLY A 19 -5.51 4.88 6.60
C GLY A 19 -4.38 4.12 7.31
N PHE A 20 -4.27 2.82 7.08
CA PHE A 20 -3.15 2.01 7.59
C PHE A 20 -1.76 2.55 7.18
N ALA A 21 -1.69 3.39 6.12
CA ALA A 21 -0.43 4.00 5.70
C ALA A 21 0.20 4.86 6.81
N ILE A 22 -0.59 5.48 7.66
CA ILE A 22 -0.11 6.27 8.81
C ILE A 22 0.76 5.41 9.73
N SER A 23 0.31 4.19 10.04
CA SER A 23 1.04 3.28 10.94
C SER A 23 2.44 2.94 10.43
N TRP A 24 2.58 2.60 9.15
CA TRP A 24 3.90 2.24 8.64
C TRP A 24 4.77 3.46 8.32
N LEU A 25 4.17 4.64 8.02
CA LEU A 25 4.92 5.91 7.95
C LEU A 25 5.53 6.24 9.31
N ASN A 26 4.77 6.09 10.39
CA ASN A 26 5.27 6.26 11.75
C ASN A 26 6.33 5.21 12.13
N ALA A 27 6.21 3.98 11.62
CA ALA A 27 7.26 2.98 11.80
C ALA A 27 8.57 3.37 11.10
N PHE A 28 8.51 4.02 9.93
CA PHE A 28 9.69 4.61 9.30
C PHE A 28 10.23 5.79 10.11
N ALA A 29 9.37 6.66 10.64
CA ALA A 29 9.76 7.81 11.45
C ALA A 29 10.61 7.41 12.67
N LYS A 30 10.39 6.21 13.23
CA LYS A 30 11.21 5.67 14.33
C LYS A 30 12.60 5.18 13.90
N LYS A 31 12.84 5.01 12.59
CA LYS A 31 14.10 4.47 12.04
C LYS A 31 14.89 5.46 11.21
N PHE A 32 14.25 6.52 10.75
CA PHE A 32 14.84 7.57 9.91
C PHE A 32 14.70 8.93 10.59
N ASP A 33 15.68 9.78 10.36
CA ASP A 33 15.65 11.15 10.90
C ASP A 33 14.54 11.99 10.25
N GLU A 34 14.27 11.75 8.98
CA GLU A 34 13.16 12.38 8.25
C GLU A 34 12.50 11.40 7.26
N VAL A 35 11.17 11.44 7.19
CA VAL A 35 10.35 10.72 6.23
C VAL A 35 9.62 11.73 5.36
N HIS A 36 10.07 11.90 4.11
CA HIS A 36 9.39 12.78 3.16
C HIS A 36 8.36 11.99 2.36
N VAL A 37 7.10 12.37 2.47
CA VAL A 37 5.98 11.74 1.77
C VAL A 37 5.48 12.64 0.67
N VAL A 38 5.50 12.15 -0.57
CA VAL A 38 4.79 12.78 -1.68
C VAL A 38 3.50 12.01 -1.90
N SER A 39 2.37 12.64 -1.60
CA SER A 39 1.05 12.03 -1.68
C SER A 39 0.24 12.60 -2.84
N LEU A 40 -0.48 11.78 -3.60
CA LEU A 40 -1.40 12.29 -4.61
C LEU A 40 -2.58 13.02 -3.96
N ASN A 41 -3.05 12.49 -2.83
CA ASN A 41 -4.13 13.09 -2.04
C ASN A 41 -3.71 13.12 -0.58
N LYS A 42 -4.15 14.15 0.13
CA LYS A 42 -3.91 14.31 1.56
C LYS A 42 -5.23 14.59 2.27
N GLY A 43 -5.50 13.86 3.34
CA GLY A 43 -6.57 14.11 4.28
C GLY A 43 -6.01 14.43 5.66
N SER A 44 -6.58 13.82 6.71
CA SER A 44 -6.11 13.99 8.08
C SER A 44 -4.76 13.30 8.28
N ASP A 45 -3.77 14.06 8.77
CA ASP A 45 -2.42 13.57 9.05
C ASP A 45 -1.96 13.84 10.49
N ASN A 46 -2.89 14.20 11.36
CA ASN A 46 -2.62 14.58 12.77
C ASN A 46 -1.97 13.46 13.60
N GLU A 47 -2.09 12.21 13.15
CA GLU A 47 -1.50 11.03 13.80
C GLU A 47 -0.07 10.72 13.33
N LEU A 48 0.49 11.51 12.42
CA LEU A 48 1.85 11.34 11.96
C LEU A 48 2.86 11.86 12.99
N GLU A 49 3.99 11.15 13.09
CA GLU A 49 5.15 11.60 13.86
C GLU A 49 5.71 12.92 13.29
N LYS A 50 6.32 13.73 14.16
CA LYS A 50 6.78 15.10 13.82
C LYS A 50 7.82 15.15 12.70
N ASN A 51 8.58 14.08 12.50
CA ASN A 51 9.61 13.95 11.45
C ASN A 51 9.06 13.36 10.14
N VAL A 52 7.74 13.19 10.00
CA VAL A 52 7.07 12.84 8.74
C VAL A 52 6.56 14.12 8.07
N ILE A 53 7.11 14.44 6.92
CA ILE A 53 6.79 15.66 6.17
C ILE A 53 6.00 15.29 4.93
N VAL A 54 4.72 15.68 4.88
CA VAL A 54 3.82 15.34 3.77
C VAL A 54 3.67 16.51 2.80
N SER A 55 4.01 16.27 1.55
CA SER A 55 3.73 17.16 0.42
C SER A 55 2.66 16.54 -0.49
N SER A 56 1.57 17.23 -0.76
CA SER A 56 0.48 16.74 -1.60
C SER A 56 0.46 17.38 -2.99
N ILE A 57 -0.08 16.63 -3.93
CA ILE A 57 -0.45 17.13 -5.24
C ILE A 57 -1.88 17.67 -5.14
N ASP A 58 -2.11 18.84 -5.71
CA ASP A 58 -3.42 19.48 -5.71
C ASP A 58 -4.45 18.67 -6.51
N ASN A 59 -5.61 18.41 -5.92
CA ASN A 59 -6.66 17.59 -6.51
C ASN A 59 -7.39 18.27 -7.68
N GLU A 60 -7.41 19.59 -7.70
CA GLU A 60 -8.09 20.38 -8.74
C GLU A 60 -7.32 20.43 -10.05
N LEU A 61 -6.04 20.03 -10.05
CA LEU A 61 -5.22 20.01 -11.23
C LEU A 61 -5.64 18.93 -12.25
N GLY A 62 -5.60 19.27 -13.52
CA GLY A 62 -5.74 18.31 -14.61
C GLY A 62 -4.62 17.24 -14.60
N LYS A 63 -4.87 16.10 -15.25
CA LYS A 63 -3.97 14.94 -15.23
C LYS A 63 -2.51 15.27 -15.62
N ILE A 64 -2.31 16.08 -16.67
CA ILE A 64 -0.97 16.47 -17.14
C ILE A 64 -0.28 17.37 -16.11
N SER A 65 -1.00 18.36 -15.58
CA SER A 65 -0.48 19.26 -14.55
C SER A 65 -0.06 18.51 -13.29
N LYS A 66 -0.82 17.48 -12.88
CA LYS A 66 -0.44 16.59 -11.77
C LYS A 66 0.89 15.87 -12.04
N VAL A 67 1.09 15.35 -13.24
CA VAL A 67 2.34 14.69 -13.63
C VAL A 67 3.52 15.67 -13.57
N ILE A 68 3.36 16.87 -14.12
CA ILE A 68 4.40 17.91 -14.10
C ILE A 68 4.71 18.34 -12.66
N LYS A 69 3.67 18.57 -11.83
CA LYS A 69 3.84 18.97 -10.42
C LYS A 69 4.57 17.87 -9.64
N LEU A 70 4.18 16.62 -9.83
CA LEU A 70 4.83 15.46 -9.22
C LEU A 70 6.31 15.37 -9.60
N PHE A 71 6.63 15.48 -10.90
CA PHE A 71 8.01 15.47 -11.39
C PHE A 71 8.84 16.60 -10.77
N ARG A 72 8.32 17.84 -10.78
CA ARG A 72 8.99 19.00 -10.20
C ARG A 72 9.23 18.85 -8.70
N LEU A 73 8.22 18.36 -7.96
CA LEU A 73 8.32 18.15 -6.52
C LEU A 73 9.39 17.11 -6.18
N ILE A 74 9.38 15.95 -6.83
CA ILE A 74 10.39 14.91 -6.62
C ILE A 74 11.78 15.45 -7.01
N SER A 75 11.91 16.17 -8.11
CA SER A 75 13.18 16.78 -8.55
C SER A 75 13.72 17.77 -7.50
N LYS A 76 12.85 18.62 -6.93
CA LYS A 76 13.21 19.58 -5.89
C LYS A 76 13.68 18.85 -4.62
N LEU A 77 12.90 17.89 -4.12
CA LEU A 77 13.22 17.14 -2.92
C LEU A 77 14.55 16.39 -3.04
N THR A 78 14.76 15.71 -4.18
CA THR A 78 15.99 14.92 -4.42
C THR A 78 17.21 15.75 -4.78
N LYS A 79 17.04 17.03 -5.11
CA LYS A 79 18.14 17.99 -5.28
C LYS A 79 18.66 18.49 -3.93
N SER A 80 17.74 18.75 -3.00
CA SER A 80 18.05 19.36 -1.69
C SER A 80 18.36 18.31 -0.60
N ASN A 81 18.03 17.05 -0.83
CA ASN A 81 18.20 15.99 0.17
C ASN A 81 18.83 14.74 -0.44
N LYS A 82 19.65 14.05 0.38
CA LYS A 82 20.08 12.67 0.10
C LYS A 82 19.12 11.70 0.76
N TYR A 83 18.61 10.74 0.00
CA TYR A 83 17.73 9.68 0.50
C TYR A 83 18.42 8.34 0.43
N GLU A 84 18.20 7.50 1.44
CA GLU A 84 18.66 6.10 1.46
C GLU A 84 17.96 5.31 0.34
N PHE A 85 16.66 5.51 0.20
CA PHE A 85 15.84 4.93 -0.87
C PHE A 85 14.56 5.74 -1.10
N CYS A 86 13.86 5.40 -2.18
CA CYS A 86 12.52 5.87 -2.48
C CYS A 86 11.57 4.67 -2.52
N LEU A 87 10.55 4.65 -1.66
CA LEU A 87 9.49 3.64 -1.64
C LEU A 87 8.24 4.17 -2.34
N SER A 88 7.76 3.49 -3.37
CA SER A 88 6.43 3.77 -3.95
C SER A 88 5.43 2.73 -3.48
N HIS A 89 4.41 3.17 -2.74
CA HIS A 89 3.34 2.33 -2.27
C HIS A 89 2.21 2.28 -3.29
N MET A 90 2.03 1.12 -3.92
CA MET A 90 0.93 0.79 -4.83
C MET A 90 0.77 1.64 -6.10
N SER A 91 1.57 2.69 -6.30
CA SER A 91 1.43 3.61 -7.43
C SER A 91 2.45 3.38 -8.52
N SER A 92 2.06 2.61 -9.55
CA SER A 92 2.89 2.38 -10.73
C SER A 92 3.24 3.68 -11.46
N LEU A 93 2.30 4.62 -11.55
CA LEU A 93 2.52 5.88 -12.26
C LEU A 93 3.54 6.76 -11.55
N MET A 94 3.42 6.90 -10.22
CA MET A 94 4.35 7.76 -9.46
C MET A 94 5.79 7.25 -9.57
N ILE A 95 5.99 5.93 -9.47
CA ILE A 95 7.35 5.39 -9.55
C ILE A 95 7.94 5.48 -10.97
N ILE A 96 7.12 5.34 -12.02
CA ILE A 96 7.57 5.55 -13.39
C ILE A 96 8.04 6.99 -13.59
N ILE A 97 7.28 7.98 -13.12
CA ILE A 97 7.63 9.40 -13.19
C ILE A 97 8.90 9.70 -12.38
N ALA A 98 9.04 9.11 -11.21
CA ALA A 98 10.18 9.30 -10.32
C ALA A 98 11.46 8.61 -10.84
N SER A 99 11.35 7.47 -11.50
CA SER A 99 12.48 6.61 -11.86
C SER A 99 13.65 7.31 -12.57
N PRO A 100 13.45 8.17 -13.59
CA PRO A 100 14.57 8.85 -14.23
C PRO A 100 15.33 9.80 -13.28
N ILE A 101 14.59 10.46 -12.38
CA ILE A 101 15.18 11.34 -11.36
C ILE A 101 15.98 10.52 -10.34
N LEU A 102 15.36 9.44 -9.82
CA LEU A 102 15.99 8.57 -8.83
C LEU A 102 17.27 7.93 -9.38
N LYS A 103 17.22 7.44 -10.64
CA LYS A 103 18.40 6.89 -11.34
C LYS A 103 19.52 7.93 -11.47
N LYS A 104 19.19 9.16 -11.92
CA LYS A 104 20.15 10.26 -12.03
C LYS A 104 20.79 10.61 -10.67
N ARG A 105 20.04 10.52 -9.59
CA ARG A 105 20.48 10.82 -8.21
C ARG A 105 21.09 9.63 -7.49
N LYS A 106 21.15 8.45 -8.12
CA LYS A 106 21.62 7.19 -7.52
C LYS A 106 20.85 6.81 -6.24
N ILE A 107 19.55 7.12 -6.20
CA ILE A 107 18.65 6.76 -5.10
C ILE A 107 18.00 5.42 -5.46
N GLU A 108 18.13 4.42 -4.58
CA GLU A 108 17.51 3.13 -4.77
C GLU A 108 15.97 3.27 -4.78
N SER A 109 15.31 2.65 -5.75
CA SER A 109 13.86 2.68 -5.90
C SER A 109 13.26 1.33 -5.52
N ILE A 110 12.27 1.35 -4.63
CA ILE A 110 11.52 0.19 -4.16
C ILE A 110 10.06 0.38 -4.53
N PHE A 111 9.48 -0.62 -5.20
CA PHE A 111 8.07 -0.61 -5.54
C PHE A 111 7.30 -1.65 -4.74
N TRP A 112 6.41 -1.21 -3.87
CA TRP A 112 5.53 -2.08 -3.10
C TRP A 112 4.23 -2.32 -3.85
N TYR A 113 3.99 -3.57 -4.24
CA TYR A 113 2.77 -3.96 -4.94
C TYR A 113 2.26 -5.32 -4.47
N THR A 114 1.01 -5.41 -4.03
CA THR A 114 0.43 -6.57 -3.34
C THR A 114 -0.92 -7.04 -3.90
N HIS A 115 -1.26 -6.70 -5.13
CA HIS A 115 -2.55 -7.08 -5.72
C HIS A 115 -2.39 -7.94 -6.96
N LYS A 116 -3.48 -8.63 -7.35
CA LYS A 116 -3.61 -9.16 -8.70
C LYS A 116 -3.42 -8.04 -9.72
N GLY A 117 -2.90 -8.37 -10.89
CA GLY A 117 -2.73 -7.40 -11.96
C GLY A 117 -4.06 -6.71 -12.31
N PRO A 118 -4.02 -5.46 -12.73
CA PRO A 118 -5.22 -4.72 -13.14
C PRO A 118 -5.83 -5.34 -14.39
N ASN A 119 -7.16 -5.26 -14.53
CA ASN A 119 -7.85 -5.74 -15.74
C ASN A 119 -7.64 -4.80 -16.94
N ASN A 120 -7.47 -3.51 -16.69
CA ASN A 120 -7.28 -2.50 -17.73
C ASN A 120 -5.90 -2.61 -18.40
N PHE A 121 -5.85 -2.61 -19.72
CA PHE A 121 -4.63 -2.78 -20.52
C PHE A 121 -3.55 -1.71 -20.23
N LEU A 122 -3.94 -0.44 -20.16
CA LEU A 122 -2.99 0.65 -19.87
C LEU A 122 -2.39 0.50 -18.47
N LYS A 123 -3.22 0.12 -17.47
CA LYS A 123 -2.71 -0.14 -16.11
C LYS A 123 -1.77 -1.34 -16.07
N LYS A 124 -1.99 -2.36 -16.92
CA LYS A 124 -1.04 -3.48 -17.08
C LYS A 124 0.32 -3.00 -17.59
N ILE A 125 0.33 -2.15 -18.62
CA ILE A 125 1.57 -1.56 -19.17
C ILE A 125 2.28 -0.74 -18.10
N PHE A 126 1.56 0.11 -17.35
CA PHE A 126 2.18 0.89 -16.27
C PHE A 126 2.77 0.00 -15.18
N LEU A 127 2.08 -1.05 -14.76
CA LEU A 127 2.61 -1.97 -13.76
C LEU A 127 3.86 -2.68 -14.26
N MET A 128 3.87 -3.12 -15.50
CA MET A 128 5.03 -3.75 -16.13
C MET A 128 6.22 -2.77 -16.22
N LYS A 129 6.00 -1.54 -16.69
CA LYS A 129 7.04 -0.49 -16.73
C LYS A 129 7.58 -0.16 -15.35
N ALA A 130 6.69 0.00 -14.36
CA ALA A 130 7.11 0.22 -12.97
C ALA A 130 8.05 -0.90 -12.50
N SER A 131 7.72 -2.15 -12.81
CA SER A 131 8.53 -3.31 -12.47
C SER A 131 9.92 -3.31 -13.12
N ILE A 132 10.01 -2.82 -14.35
CA ILE A 132 11.29 -2.74 -15.08
C ILE A 132 12.16 -1.62 -14.49
N TYR A 133 11.58 -0.45 -14.24
CA TYR A 133 12.32 0.75 -13.86
C TYR A 133 12.75 0.81 -12.40
N THR A 134 12.16 0.01 -11.51
CA THR A 134 12.55 -0.04 -10.09
C THR A 134 13.73 -0.96 -9.83
N ASN A 135 14.49 -0.70 -8.78
CA ASN A 135 15.58 -1.56 -8.33
C ASN A 135 15.06 -2.80 -7.60
N LYS A 136 14.10 -2.62 -6.70
CA LYS A 136 13.49 -3.72 -5.91
C LYS A 136 11.97 -3.65 -5.98
N ILE A 137 11.35 -4.81 -5.89
CA ILE A 137 9.90 -4.96 -5.79
C ILE A 137 9.62 -5.73 -4.51
N ILE A 138 8.74 -5.22 -3.67
CA ILE A 138 8.26 -5.93 -2.49
C ILE A 138 6.79 -6.28 -2.63
N THR A 139 6.43 -7.46 -2.17
CA THR A 139 5.07 -8.00 -2.30
C THR A 139 4.70 -8.86 -1.08
N ALA A 140 3.41 -9.03 -0.83
CA ALA A 140 2.93 -9.80 0.31
C ALA A 140 3.10 -11.31 0.15
N SER A 141 2.93 -11.84 -1.06
CA SER A 141 3.05 -13.27 -1.32
C SER A 141 3.61 -13.53 -2.72
N LYS A 142 4.06 -14.76 -2.95
CA LYS A 142 4.54 -15.19 -4.28
C LYS A 142 3.50 -14.97 -5.40
N ASN A 143 2.21 -14.98 -5.07
CA ASN A 143 1.12 -14.84 -6.03
C ASN A 143 0.54 -13.42 -6.12
N SER A 144 0.96 -12.51 -5.25
CA SER A 144 0.50 -11.11 -5.23
C SER A 144 1.20 -10.21 -6.25
N PHE A 145 2.14 -10.74 -7.03
CA PHE A 145 2.80 -9.99 -8.10
C PHE A 145 2.64 -10.74 -9.44
N PRO A 146 1.86 -10.18 -10.40
CA PRO A 146 1.44 -10.92 -11.60
C PRO A 146 2.54 -11.08 -12.66
N TYR A 147 3.58 -10.25 -12.65
CA TYR A 147 4.57 -10.15 -13.74
C TYR A 147 5.95 -10.75 -13.43
N LYS A 148 6.04 -11.73 -12.52
CA LYS A 148 7.31 -12.38 -12.13
C LYS A 148 8.12 -12.89 -13.34
N ARG A 149 7.44 -13.47 -14.33
CA ARG A 149 8.07 -14.05 -15.54
C ARG A 149 8.71 -13.01 -16.45
N PHE A 150 8.29 -11.74 -16.34
CA PHE A 150 8.83 -10.62 -17.13
C PHE A 150 9.95 -9.86 -16.42
N LEU A 151 10.33 -10.28 -15.21
CA LEU A 151 11.46 -9.66 -14.52
C LEU A 151 12.75 -10.25 -15.07
N ASN A 152 13.59 -9.38 -15.65
CA ASN A 152 14.90 -9.76 -16.16
C ASN A 152 15.81 -10.34 -15.06
N ASN A 153 15.58 -9.92 -13.81
CA ASN A 153 16.26 -10.44 -12.65
C ASN A 153 15.25 -10.83 -11.56
N LYS A 154 15.14 -12.12 -11.28
CA LYS A 154 14.22 -12.67 -10.26
C LYS A 154 14.59 -12.26 -8.84
N SER A 155 15.86 -11.93 -8.55
CA SER A 155 16.31 -11.45 -7.25
C SER A 155 15.74 -10.07 -6.88
N LYS A 156 15.15 -9.37 -7.86
CA LYS A 156 14.49 -8.08 -7.68
C LYS A 156 13.18 -8.17 -6.88
N LEU A 157 12.54 -9.33 -6.83
CA LEU A 157 11.25 -9.56 -6.18
C LEU A 157 11.45 -10.17 -4.79
N HIS A 158 11.05 -9.40 -3.77
CA HIS A 158 11.12 -9.82 -2.38
C HIS A 158 9.71 -10.04 -1.81
N VAL A 159 9.47 -11.20 -1.24
CA VAL A 159 8.21 -11.53 -0.55
C VAL A 159 8.41 -11.22 0.93
N ILE A 160 7.69 -10.22 1.45
CA ILE A 160 7.83 -9.74 2.82
C ILE A 160 6.60 -9.99 3.70
N GLY A 161 5.52 -10.53 3.14
CA GLY A 161 4.24 -10.66 3.86
C GLY A 161 3.47 -9.34 3.96
N HIS A 162 2.42 -9.36 4.77
CA HIS A 162 1.69 -8.17 5.21
C HIS A 162 2.16 -7.78 6.60
N ALA A 163 2.60 -6.54 6.77
CA ALA A 163 2.89 -6.00 8.10
C ALA A 163 1.59 -5.53 8.75
N ILE A 164 1.27 -6.07 9.91
CA ILE A 164 0.18 -5.64 10.78
C ILE A 164 0.75 -5.33 12.16
N LYS A 165 0.11 -4.44 12.88
CA LYS A 165 0.45 -4.17 14.28
C LYS A 165 -0.10 -5.30 15.13
N PHE A 166 0.73 -6.30 15.40
CA PHE A 166 0.33 -7.50 16.13
C PHE A 166 -0.24 -7.16 17.51
N ASP A 167 0.38 -6.24 18.24
CA ASP A 167 -0.01 -5.86 19.59
C ASP A 167 -1.43 -5.27 19.68
N GLU A 168 -1.91 -4.64 18.61
CA GLU A 168 -3.28 -4.11 18.56
C GLU A 168 -4.35 -5.20 18.41
N PHE A 169 -3.98 -6.35 17.84
CA PHE A 169 -4.90 -7.44 17.52
C PHE A 169 -4.70 -8.67 18.42
N PHE A 170 -3.60 -8.71 19.16
CA PHE A 170 -3.30 -9.86 20.00
C PHE A 170 -4.05 -9.76 21.33
N ARG A 171 -4.95 -10.73 21.56
CA ARG A 171 -5.46 -11.03 22.89
C ARG A 171 -4.97 -12.42 23.29
N LYS A 172 -4.32 -12.51 24.45
CA LYS A 172 -4.04 -13.81 25.05
C LYS A 172 -5.39 -14.40 25.51
N VAL A 173 -5.87 -15.39 24.81
CA VAL A 173 -7.09 -16.12 25.18
C VAL A 173 -6.65 -17.42 25.79
N ASN A 174 -7.05 -17.67 27.05
CA ASN A 174 -6.67 -18.88 27.80
C ASN A 174 -7.47 -20.12 27.35
N SER A 175 -8.65 -19.92 26.74
CA SER A 175 -9.46 -21.00 26.14
C SER A 175 -10.30 -20.43 24.99
N PHE A 176 -10.53 -21.25 23.97
CA PHE A 176 -11.50 -21.00 22.91
C PHE A 176 -12.71 -21.90 23.13
N GLU A 177 -13.72 -21.39 23.78
CA GLU A 177 -15.03 -22.05 23.90
C GLU A 177 -16.07 -21.45 22.95
N GLY A 178 -15.59 -20.83 21.88
CA GLY A 178 -16.47 -20.16 20.93
C GLY A 178 -17.35 -21.14 20.15
N LYS A 179 -18.66 -20.93 20.23
CA LYS A 179 -19.66 -21.68 19.46
C LYS A 179 -20.12 -20.93 18.22
N ASP A 180 -19.78 -19.63 18.09
CA ASP A 180 -20.25 -18.76 17.01
C ASP A 180 -19.16 -18.46 15.97
N PHE A 181 -19.60 -18.23 14.75
CA PHE A 181 -18.76 -17.87 13.62
C PHE A 181 -18.88 -16.37 13.30
N VAL A 182 -17.79 -15.74 12.90
CA VAL A 182 -17.78 -14.32 12.55
C VAL A 182 -17.07 -14.11 11.22
N ILE A 183 -17.72 -13.40 10.31
CA ILE A 183 -17.09 -12.85 9.10
C ILE A 183 -16.89 -11.36 9.31
N ILE A 184 -15.64 -10.90 9.31
CA ILE A 184 -15.31 -9.46 9.37
C ILE A 184 -14.72 -9.06 8.02
N SER A 185 -15.47 -8.28 7.23
CA SER A 185 -15.02 -7.91 5.89
C SER A 185 -15.85 -6.77 5.32
N ARG A 186 -15.28 -6.05 4.35
CA ARG A 186 -16.06 -5.16 3.48
C ARG A 186 -17.08 -5.97 2.69
N ILE A 187 -18.30 -5.47 2.58
CA ILE A 187 -19.33 -6.11 1.77
C ILE A 187 -19.06 -5.80 0.29
N SER A 188 -18.49 -6.75 -0.43
CA SER A 188 -18.17 -6.62 -1.85
C SER A 188 -18.14 -7.98 -2.53
N LYS A 189 -18.38 -8.02 -3.84
CA LYS A 189 -18.31 -9.27 -4.65
C LYS A 189 -17.01 -10.02 -4.52
N SER A 190 -15.89 -9.31 -4.32
CA SER A 190 -14.57 -9.94 -4.18
C SER A 190 -14.38 -10.70 -2.87
N LYS A 191 -15.24 -10.47 -1.88
CA LYS A 191 -15.18 -11.12 -0.56
C LYS A 191 -16.08 -12.35 -0.46
N LYS A 192 -16.95 -12.57 -1.48
CA LYS A 192 -17.78 -13.77 -1.60
C LYS A 192 -18.57 -14.09 -0.32
N ILE A 193 -19.13 -13.05 0.30
CA ILE A 193 -19.83 -13.18 1.59
C ILE A 193 -21.09 -14.05 1.43
N ASP A 194 -21.78 -13.90 0.30
CA ASP A 194 -22.93 -14.72 -0.11
C ASP A 194 -22.58 -16.22 -0.18
N GLU A 195 -21.47 -16.56 -0.83
CA GLU A 195 -20.96 -17.94 -0.87
C GLU A 195 -20.60 -18.45 0.54
N SER A 196 -19.99 -17.61 1.38
CA SER A 196 -19.61 -17.96 2.74
C SER A 196 -20.82 -18.20 3.64
N VAL A 197 -21.85 -17.35 3.54
CA VAL A 197 -23.11 -17.50 4.27
C VAL A 197 -23.84 -18.76 3.81
N SER A 198 -23.95 -18.99 2.51
CA SER A 198 -24.58 -20.20 1.95
C SER A 198 -23.84 -21.45 2.38
N GLY A 199 -22.52 -21.44 2.38
CA GLY A 199 -21.69 -22.57 2.85
C GLY A 199 -21.91 -22.85 4.33
N PHE A 200 -22.03 -21.82 5.18
CA PHE A 200 -22.36 -21.99 6.60
C PHE A 200 -23.75 -22.58 6.80
N LEU A 201 -24.77 -22.04 6.15
CA LEU A 201 -26.15 -22.52 6.29
C LEU A 201 -26.33 -23.98 5.84
N ASN A 202 -25.55 -24.40 4.84
CA ASN A 202 -25.56 -25.77 4.34
C ASN A 202 -24.64 -26.72 5.11
N SER A 203 -23.92 -26.22 6.14
CA SER A 203 -23.04 -27.04 6.98
C SER A 203 -23.81 -27.67 8.14
N GLU A 204 -23.27 -28.74 8.73
CA GLU A 204 -23.80 -29.35 9.97
C GLU A 204 -23.88 -28.35 11.14
N LYS A 205 -23.08 -27.29 11.10
CA LYS A 205 -23.06 -26.24 12.14
C LYS A 205 -24.10 -25.14 11.93
N GLY A 206 -24.65 -25.01 10.72
CA GLY A 206 -25.62 -23.96 10.38
C GLY A 206 -26.91 -23.99 11.18
N SER A 207 -27.34 -25.18 11.66
CA SER A 207 -28.54 -25.34 12.47
C SER A 207 -28.31 -25.11 13.99
N SER A 208 -27.08 -25.17 14.47
CA SER A 208 -26.77 -25.18 15.92
C SER A 208 -25.87 -24.00 16.36
N HIS A 209 -25.37 -23.21 15.42
CA HIS A 209 -24.43 -22.13 15.68
C HIS A 209 -24.90 -20.83 15.02
N LYS A 210 -24.37 -19.71 15.50
CA LYS A 210 -24.64 -18.38 14.94
C LYS A 210 -23.50 -17.95 14.00
N LEU A 211 -23.85 -17.37 12.85
CA LEU A 211 -22.94 -16.66 11.98
C LEU A 211 -23.23 -15.16 12.04
N SER A 212 -22.25 -14.39 12.47
CA SER A 212 -22.33 -12.92 12.45
C SER A 212 -21.50 -12.36 11.30
N VAL A 213 -22.09 -11.47 10.48
CA VAL A 213 -21.39 -10.77 9.41
C VAL A 213 -21.22 -9.31 9.81
N ILE A 214 -19.98 -8.87 9.97
CA ILE A 214 -19.63 -7.51 10.38
C ILE A 214 -18.90 -6.83 9.24
N GLY A 215 -19.45 -5.72 8.76
CA GLY A 215 -18.83 -4.93 7.69
C GLY A 215 -19.82 -3.98 7.02
N GLY A 216 -19.29 -3.16 6.13
CA GLY A 216 -20.06 -2.19 5.35
C GLY A 216 -19.66 -2.15 3.88
N PRO A 217 -20.45 -1.48 3.02
CA PRO A 217 -20.08 -1.23 1.64
C PRO A 217 -18.84 -0.33 1.57
N LEU A 218 -18.19 -0.32 0.42
CA LEU A 218 -17.17 0.70 0.12
C LEU A 218 -17.86 2.05 0.00
N SER A 219 -17.50 2.99 0.83
CA SER A 219 -17.83 4.41 0.66
C SER A 219 -17.08 5.02 -0.52
#